data_7f3f6dad3fa0757d34632aafe024803a
#
_entry.id   7f3f6dad3fa0757d34632aafe024803a
#
_cell.length_a   1.000
_cell.length_b   1.000
_cell.length_c   1.000
_cell.angle_alpha   90.00
_cell.angle_beta   90.00
_cell.angle_gamma   90.00
#
_symmetry.space_group_name_H-M   'P 1'
#
loop_
_entity.id
_entity.type
_entity.pdbx_description
1 polymer ?
#
loop_
_entity_poly.entity_id
_entity_poly.type
_entity_poly.pdbx_seq_one_letter_code
_entity_poly.pdbx_strand_id
1 'polypeptide(L)'
;MKKIQAYYILFFACMVSRLVSSINYIEDIDSLRFALSLYEYNISNLQPHFPGYPVFCFFVKIMYSVFENMGIAFSIIGGISTFAVIYFSLKITSTDIISLEGAFLSFIVFFNPMMWIMSNRYMPDLMGFSIALAVLYIFIYKDHKTSNLSIGFFLSGLLCGTRLSYLPLVLIPFIQHLVRGSFMLKFSSFLTGCLIWLIPIIALEGFNELVMAANEQTIGHFTNFGGTVVTNANMVERFLFLVESVWADGMGGFWLSRSWHTII
;
A
#
# COMPACT_ATOMS: atom_id res chain seq x y z
N MET A 1 -2.44 -0.09 -32.02
CA MET A 1 -2.35 -1.13 -30.98
C MET A 1 -3.72 -1.25 -30.28
N LYS A 2 -4.23 -2.46 -30.08
CA LYS A 2 -5.50 -2.61 -29.36
C LYS A 2 -5.29 -2.25 -27.87
N LYS A 3 -6.23 -1.57 -27.26
CA LYS A 3 -6.18 -1.12 -25.86
C LYS A 3 -5.78 -2.24 -24.87
N ILE A 4 -6.32 -3.44 -25.08
CA ILE A 4 -6.02 -4.59 -24.25
C ILE A 4 -4.55 -5.02 -24.33
N GLN A 5 -3.93 -4.92 -25.53
CA GLN A 5 -2.51 -5.22 -25.72
C GLN A 5 -1.62 -4.22 -24.97
N ALA A 6 -2.02 -2.93 -24.93
CA ALA A 6 -1.29 -1.91 -24.16
C ALA A 6 -1.27 -2.22 -22.66
N TYR A 7 -2.39 -2.68 -22.09
CA TYR A 7 -2.42 -3.10 -20.71
C TYR A 7 -1.57 -4.34 -20.43
N TYR A 8 -1.53 -5.32 -21.33
CA TYR A 8 -0.64 -6.47 -21.17
C TYR A 8 0.83 -6.05 -21.22
N ILE A 9 1.22 -5.20 -22.18
CA ILE A 9 2.59 -4.69 -22.27
C ILE A 9 2.96 -3.94 -20.99
N LEU A 10 2.09 -3.06 -20.50
CA LEU A 10 2.31 -2.32 -19.26
C LEU A 10 2.45 -3.27 -18.06
N PHE A 11 1.58 -4.28 -17.94
CA PHE A 11 1.67 -5.28 -16.87
C PHE A 11 3.01 -6.01 -16.89
N PHE A 12 3.42 -6.52 -18.06
CA PHE A 12 4.71 -7.20 -18.21
C PHE A 12 5.89 -6.26 -17.94
N ALA A 13 5.82 -5.00 -18.39
CA ALA A 13 6.84 -4.01 -18.08
C ALA A 13 6.97 -3.76 -16.56
N CYS A 14 5.84 -3.63 -15.84
CA CYS A 14 5.84 -3.52 -14.39
C CYS A 14 6.46 -4.76 -13.72
N MET A 15 6.06 -5.95 -14.14
CA MET A 15 6.58 -7.18 -13.55
C MET A 15 8.08 -7.36 -13.79
N VAL A 16 8.50 -7.28 -15.05
CA VAL A 16 9.90 -7.52 -15.44
C VAL A 16 10.83 -6.49 -14.81
N SER A 17 10.46 -5.21 -14.85
CA SER A 17 11.29 -4.15 -14.28
C SER A 17 11.52 -4.33 -12.78
N ARG A 18 10.46 -4.68 -12.01
CA ARG A 18 10.57 -4.89 -10.56
C ARG A 18 11.33 -6.17 -10.21
N LEU A 19 11.16 -7.24 -10.99
CA LEU A 19 11.95 -8.46 -10.82
C LEU A 19 13.44 -8.25 -11.09
N VAL A 20 13.79 -7.50 -12.14
CA VAL A 20 15.19 -7.17 -12.47
C VAL A 20 15.83 -6.27 -11.41
N SER A 21 15.07 -5.36 -10.82
CA SER A 21 15.52 -4.46 -9.75
C SER A 21 15.21 -4.98 -8.34
N SER A 22 14.93 -6.28 -8.17
CA SER A 22 14.60 -6.86 -6.86
C SER A 22 15.73 -6.65 -5.85
N ILE A 23 15.35 -6.31 -4.61
CA ILE A 23 16.27 -6.08 -3.50
C ILE A 23 16.45 -7.39 -2.73
N ASN A 24 17.69 -7.86 -2.60
CA ASN A 24 18.01 -9.09 -1.87
C ASN A 24 18.77 -8.81 -0.57
N TYR A 25 18.61 -7.63 0.00
CA TYR A 25 19.19 -7.24 1.30
C TYR A 25 18.15 -6.47 2.12
N ILE A 26 18.39 -6.41 3.43
CA ILE A 26 17.52 -5.68 4.36
C ILE A 26 17.98 -4.23 4.40
N GLU A 27 17.07 -3.30 4.05
CA GLU A 27 17.39 -1.87 3.99
C GLU A 27 17.28 -1.20 5.37
N ASP A 28 16.26 -1.59 6.15
CA ASP A 28 15.96 -0.99 7.44
C ASP A 28 15.24 -1.99 8.37
N ILE A 29 14.95 -1.51 9.59
CA ILE A 29 14.32 -2.33 10.62
C ILE A 29 12.90 -2.78 10.25
N ASP A 30 12.15 -1.98 9.51
CA ASP A 30 10.79 -2.36 9.11
C ASP A 30 10.84 -3.40 7.99
N SER A 31 11.74 -3.26 7.02
CA SER A 31 12.01 -4.29 6.02
C SER A 31 12.42 -5.62 6.66
N LEU A 32 13.24 -5.59 7.73
CA LEU A 32 13.58 -6.78 8.52
C LEU A 32 12.34 -7.43 9.15
N ARG A 33 11.49 -6.63 9.77
CA ARG A 33 10.25 -7.12 10.41
C ARG A 33 9.32 -7.80 9.43
N PHE A 34 9.16 -7.25 8.24
CA PHE A 34 8.38 -7.88 7.17
C PHE A 34 9.07 -9.13 6.60
N ALA A 35 10.38 -9.14 6.46
CA ALA A 35 11.12 -10.35 6.06
C ALA A 35 10.94 -11.48 7.07
N LEU A 36 11.06 -11.19 8.36
CA LEU A 36 10.88 -12.18 9.43
C LEU A 36 9.47 -12.75 9.48
N SER A 37 8.44 -11.94 9.16
CA SER A 37 7.05 -12.40 9.10
C SER A 37 6.79 -13.49 8.06
N LEU A 38 7.68 -13.68 7.09
CA LEU A 38 7.59 -14.79 6.13
C LEU A 38 7.91 -16.13 6.77
N TYR A 39 8.76 -16.15 7.78
CA TYR A 39 9.09 -17.35 8.55
C TYR A 39 8.10 -17.57 9.67
N GLU A 40 7.98 -16.58 10.54
CA GLU A 40 7.07 -16.59 11.68
C GLU A 40 6.29 -15.27 11.74
N TYR A 41 4.97 -15.35 11.60
CA TYR A 41 4.12 -14.19 11.77
C TYR A 41 3.79 -14.04 13.24
N ASN A 42 4.31 -12.98 13.89
CA ASN A 42 4.14 -12.74 15.32
C ASN A 42 4.20 -11.24 15.65
N ILE A 43 3.04 -10.63 15.89
CA ILE A 43 2.91 -9.18 16.11
C ILE A 43 3.57 -8.77 17.43
N SER A 44 3.51 -9.61 18.45
CA SER A 44 4.13 -9.32 19.76
C SER A 44 5.67 -9.25 19.65
N ASN A 45 6.26 -10.03 18.75
CA ASN A 45 7.70 -9.99 18.44
C ASN A 45 8.06 -9.00 17.33
N LEU A 46 7.14 -8.10 16.94
CA LEU A 46 7.33 -7.16 15.85
C LEU A 46 7.61 -7.83 14.48
N GLN A 47 6.99 -8.96 14.20
CA GLN A 47 7.13 -9.74 12.96
C GLN A 47 5.78 -9.93 12.24
N PRO A 48 5.24 -8.88 11.64
CA PRO A 48 5.65 -7.47 11.63
C PRO A 48 5.07 -6.69 12.83
N HIS A 49 5.43 -5.41 12.95
CA HIS A 49 4.86 -4.53 13.97
C HIS A 49 3.34 -4.31 13.78
N PHE A 50 2.65 -3.86 14.85
CA PHE A 50 1.22 -3.55 14.79
C PHE A 50 0.93 -2.49 13.67
N PRO A 51 -0.15 -2.62 12.90
CA PRO A 51 -1.29 -3.54 13.02
C PRO A 51 -1.11 -4.91 12.31
N GLY A 52 0.11 -5.34 12.00
CA GLY A 52 0.41 -6.67 11.48
C GLY A 52 0.30 -6.84 9.97
N TYR A 53 -0.38 -5.94 9.25
CA TYR A 53 -0.49 -5.92 7.77
C TYR A 53 -0.83 -7.29 7.14
N PRO A 54 -1.81 -8.04 7.69
CA PRO A 54 -2.01 -9.45 7.39
C PRO A 54 -2.31 -9.77 5.93
N VAL A 55 -3.06 -8.90 5.27
CA VAL A 55 -3.39 -9.08 3.85
C VAL A 55 -2.13 -9.00 3.00
N PHE A 56 -1.26 -8.03 3.29
CA PHE A 56 0.03 -7.92 2.60
C PHE A 56 0.94 -9.12 2.88
N CYS A 57 1.16 -9.44 4.15
CA CYS A 57 2.01 -10.58 4.56
C CYS A 57 1.52 -11.90 3.98
N PHE A 58 0.20 -12.12 3.90
CA PHE A 58 -0.39 -13.30 3.29
C PHE A 58 0.00 -13.45 1.81
N PHE A 59 -0.16 -12.39 1.01
CA PHE A 59 0.17 -12.44 -0.41
C PHE A 59 1.67 -12.60 -0.65
N VAL A 60 2.51 -11.90 0.11
CA VAL A 60 3.97 -12.06 0.01
C VAL A 60 4.39 -13.46 0.42
N LYS A 61 3.80 -14.03 1.48
CA LYS A 61 4.10 -15.39 1.94
C LYS A 61 3.73 -16.45 0.88
N ILE A 62 2.62 -16.27 0.15
CA ILE A 62 2.29 -17.12 -1.00
C ILE A 62 3.38 -17.04 -2.07
N MET A 63 3.83 -15.83 -2.43
CA MET A 63 4.90 -15.69 -3.43
C MET A 63 6.22 -16.29 -2.92
N TYR A 64 6.55 -16.08 -1.65
CA TYR A 64 7.73 -16.67 -1.04
C TYR A 64 7.68 -18.21 -1.02
N SER A 65 6.53 -18.81 -0.75
CA SER A 65 6.39 -20.28 -0.78
C SER A 65 6.59 -20.90 -2.17
N VAL A 66 6.44 -20.10 -3.23
CA VAL A 66 6.62 -20.55 -4.63
C VAL A 66 8.05 -20.33 -5.10
N PHE A 67 8.63 -19.18 -4.77
CA PHE A 67 9.93 -18.75 -5.33
C PHE A 67 11.12 -18.93 -4.37
N GLU A 68 10.87 -19.17 -3.09
CA GLU A 68 11.86 -19.33 -2.01
C GLU A 68 12.90 -18.17 -1.95
N ASN A 69 12.54 -17.00 -2.50
CA ASN A 69 13.38 -15.82 -2.54
C ASN A 69 12.55 -14.60 -2.10
N MET A 70 13.01 -13.91 -1.04
CA MET A 70 12.31 -12.74 -0.50
C MET A 70 12.23 -11.60 -1.49
N GLY A 71 13.37 -11.23 -2.10
CA GLY A 71 13.41 -10.12 -3.05
C GLY A 71 12.44 -10.32 -4.21
N ILE A 72 12.37 -11.54 -4.75
CA ILE A 72 11.41 -11.91 -5.80
C ILE A 72 9.98 -11.82 -5.28
N ALA A 73 9.70 -12.36 -4.09
CA ALA A 73 8.34 -12.38 -3.53
C ALA A 73 7.78 -10.97 -3.33
N PHE A 74 8.55 -10.06 -2.74
CA PHE A 74 8.16 -8.67 -2.54
C PHE A 74 8.05 -7.91 -3.88
N SER A 75 9.00 -8.13 -4.80
CA SER A 75 9.00 -7.47 -6.13
C SER A 75 7.82 -7.89 -7.01
N ILE A 76 7.33 -9.12 -6.91
CA ILE A 76 6.11 -9.56 -7.60
C ILE A 76 4.91 -8.75 -7.11
N ILE A 77 4.71 -8.65 -5.79
CA ILE A 77 3.62 -7.87 -5.20
C ILE A 77 3.77 -6.39 -5.56
N GLY A 78 5.00 -5.87 -5.54
CA GLY A 78 5.31 -4.50 -5.98
C GLY A 78 5.01 -4.26 -7.45
N GLY A 79 5.33 -5.20 -8.34
CA GLY A 79 5.04 -5.12 -9.78
C GLY A 79 3.53 -5.12 -10.07
N ILE A 80 2.77 -6.01 -9.42
CA ILE A 80 1.31 -6.04 -9.51
C ILE A 80 0.72 -4.72 -8.98
N SER A 81 1.21 -4.24 -7.84
CA SER A 81 0.75 -2.99 -7.23
C SER A 81 1.05 -1.78 -8.10
N THR A 82 2.25 -1.71 -8.71
CA THR A 82 2.61 -0.65 -9.66
C THR A 82 1.66 -0.62 -10.85
N PHE A 83 1.40 -1.77 -11.45
CA PHE A 83 0.42 -1.87 -12.54
C PHE A 83 -0.96 -1.41 -12.09
N ALA A 84 -1.42 -1.83 -10.90
CA ALA A 84 -2.72 -1.45 -10.37
C ALA A 84 -2.80 0.07 -10.11
N VAL A 85 -1.76 0.70 -9.57
CA VAL A 85 -1.68 2.15 -9.40
C VAL A 85 -1.84 2.87 -10.74
N ILE A 86 -1.08 2.48 -11.77
CA ILE A 86 -1.19 3.09 -13.10
C ILE A 86 -2.59 2.86 -13.68
N TYR A 87 -3.10 1.63 -13.61
CA TYR A 87 -4.42 1.27 -14.12
C TYR A 87 -5.54 2.11 -13.50
N PHE A 88 -5.56 2.20 -12.17
CA PHE A 88 -6.62 2.97 -11.49
C PHE A 88 -6.42 4.48 -11.63
N SER A 89 -5.19 4.98 -11.75
CA SER A 89 -4.93 6.38 -12.08
C SER A 89 -5.50 6.75 -13.45
N LEU A 90 -5.26 5.92 -14.48
CA LEU A 90 -5.87 6.11 -15.80
C LEU A 90 -7.40 6.07 -15.76
N LYS A 91 -7.98 5.20 -14.92
CA LYS A 91 -9.44 5.11 -14.75
C LYS A 91 -10.02 6.32 -14.05
N ILE A 92 -9.37 6.80 -12.98
CA ILE A 92 -9.80 7.97 -12.21
C ILE A 92 -9.70 9.24 -13.05
N THR A 93 -8.65 9.40 -13.84
CA THR A 93 -8.50 10.56 -14.75
C THR A 93 -9.31 10.43 -16.05
N SER A 94 -10.01 9.30 -16.23
CA SER A 94 -10.75 8.99 -17.47
C SER A 94 -9.87 9.05 -18.72
N THR A 95 -8.58 8.75 -18.59
CA THR A 95 -7.58 8.83 -19.65
C THR A 95 -7.39 7.46 -20.32
N ASP A 96 -7.30 7.44 -21.65
CA ASP A 96 -7.05 6.21 -22.39
C ASP A 96 -5.56 5.87 -22.42
N ILE A 97 -5.21 4.63 -22.10
CA ILE A 97 -3.80 4.17 -22.11
C ILE A 97 -3.09 4.33 -23.47
N ILE A 98 -3.85 4.31 -24.57
CA ILE A 98 -3.28 4.49 -25.92
C ILE A 98 -3.21 5.96 -26.36
N SER A 99 -3.78 6.89 -25.59
CA SER A 99 -3.63 8.33 -25.83
C SER A 99 -2.24 8.82 -25.40
N LEU A 100 -1.83 9.99 -25.90
CA LEU A 100 -0.57 10.60 -25.50
C LEU A 100 -0.55 10.91 -23.98
N GLU A 101 -1.66 11.43 -23.46
CA GLU A 101 -1.84 11.76 -22.05
C GLU A 101 -1.77 10.49 -21.18
N GLY A 102 -2.38 9.39 -21.65
CA GLY A 102 -2.34 8.11 -20.94
C GLY A 102 -0.97 7.46 -20.94
N ALA A 103 -0.24 7.54 -22.07
CA ALA A 103 1.14 7.10 -22.15
C ALA A 103 2.04 7.92 -21.22
N PHE A 104 1.84 9.25 -21.18
CA PHE A 104 2.62 10.16 -20.35
C PHE A 104 2.33 9.94 -18.85
N LEU A 105 1.06 9.80 -18.46
CA LEU A 105 0.67 9.46 -17.08
C LEU A 105 1.28 8.12 -16.66
N SER A 106 1.19 7.11 -17.52
CA SER A 106 1.78 5.80 -17.24
C SER A 106 3.30 5.87 -17.07
N PHE A 107 3.98 6.65 -17.89
CA PHE A 107 5.42 6.88 -17.82
C PHE A 107 5.81 7.59 -16.51
N ILE A 108 5.13 8.68 -16.16
CA ILE A 108 5.40 9.42 -14.91
C ILE A 108 5.26 8.49 -13.69
N VAL A 109 4.16 7.74 -13.59
CA VAL A 109 3.94 6.86 -12.44
C VAL A 109 4.93 5.70 -12.43
N PHE A 110 5.22 5.12 -13.60
CA PHE A 110 6.13 3.98 -13.73
C PHE A 110 7.56 4.33 -13.31
N PHE A 111 8.06 5.51 -13.72
CA PHE A 111 9.41 5.98 -13.42
C PHE A 111 9.49 6.89 -12.19
N ASN A 112 8.38 7.13 -11.48
CA ASN A 112 8.45 7.90 -10.25
C ASN A 112 9.39 7.21 -9.24
N PRO A 113 10.43 7.92 -8.72
CA PRO A 113 11.43 7.31 -7.85
C PRO A 113 10.84 6.68 -6.59
N MET A 114 9.88 7.37 -5.95
CA MET A 114 9.21 6.85 -4.76
C MET A 114 8.41 5.58 -5.06
N MET A 115 7.65 5.57 -6.17
CA MET A 115 6.88 4.39 -6.60
C MET A 115 7.81 3.23 -6.94
N TRP A 116 8.97 3.53 -7.58
CA TRP A 116 9.96 2.52 -7.91
C TRP A 116 10.58 1.88 -6.67
N ILE A 117 11.05 2.70 -5.72
CA ILE A 117 11.62 2.22 -4.46
C ILE A 117 10.58 1.42 -3.67
N MET A 118 9.38 1.98 -3.45
CA MET A 118 8.31 1.34 -2.69
C MET A 118 7.82 0.03 -3.30
N SER A 119 8.01 -0.18 -4.61
CA SER A 119 7.63 -1.43 -5.27
C SER A 119 8.60 -2.58 -5.04
N ASN A 120 9.83 -2.30 -4.61
CA ASN A 120 10.85 -3.32 -4.35
C ASN A 120 11.16 -3.47 -2.86
N ARG A 121 10.86 -2.46 -2.04
CA ARG A 121 11.02 -2.54 -0.58
C ARG A 121 10.05 -3.57 0.02
N TYR A 122 10.48 -4.13 1.13
CA TYR A 122 9.66 -5.09 1.90
C TYR A 122 8.63 -4.36 2.75
N MET A 123 7.68 -3.68 2.07
CA MET A 123 6.73 -2.76 2.70
C MET A 123 5.33 -2.85 2.05
N PRO A 124 4.24 -2.69 2.83
CA PRO A 124 2.86 -2.79 2.36
C PRO A 124 2.35 -1.55 1.63
N ASP A 125 3.14 -0.46 1.58
CA ASP A 125 2.70 0.87 1.18
C ASP A 125 2.10 0.90 -0.21
N LEU A 126 2.82 0.38 -1.22
CA LEU A 126 2.35 0.44 -2.60
C LEU A 126 1.12 -0.42 -2.85
N MET A 127 1.04 -1.59 -2.19
CA MET A 127 -0.15 -2.44 -2.27
C MET A 127 -1.35 -1.74 -1.62
N GLY A 128 -1.17 -1.13 -0.44
CA GLY A 128 -2.22 -0.36 0.21
C GLY A 128 -2.71 0.81 -0.65
N PHE A 129 -1.79 1.56 -1.26
CA PHE A 129 -2.13 2.65 -2.16
C PHE A 129 -2.91 2.16 -3.39
N SER A 130 -2.50 1.03 -3.99
CA SER A 130 -3.20 0.45 -5.14
C SER A 130 -4.64 0.05 -4.81
N ILE A 131 -4.88 -0.54 -3.63
CA ILE A 131 -6.22 -0.89 -3.15
C ILE A 131 -7.04 0.38 -2.87
N ALA A 132 -6.44 1.40 -2.26
CA ALA A 132 -7.12 2.68 -2.01
C ALA A 132 -7.59 3.35 -3.31
N LEU A 133 -6.76 3.35 -4.35
CA LEU A 133 -7.15 3.86 -5.68
C LEU A 133 -8.27 3.02 -6.32
N ALA A 134 -8.25 1.68 -6.14
CA ALA A 134 -9.32 0.82 -6.59
C ALA A 134 -10.65 1.16 -5.91
N VAL A 135 -10.64 1.37 -4.60
CA VAL A 135 -11.81 1.79 -3.82
C VAL A 135 -12.32 3.15 -4.27
N LEU A 136 -11.42 4.14 -4.43
CA LEU A 136 -11.79 5.47 -4.94
C LEU A 136 -12.44 5.39 -6.32
N TYR A 137 -11.85 4.63 -7.24
CA TYR A 137 -12.42 4.44 -8.57
C TYR A 137 -13.84 3.87 -8.49
N ILE A 138 -14.07 2.86 -7.64
CA ILE A 138 -15.38 2.23 -7.49
C ILE A 138 -16.41 3.21 -6.92
N PHE A 139 -16.05 3.97 -5.91
CA PHE A 139 -16.98 4.88 -5.23
C PHE A 139 -17.28 6.16 -6.03
N ILE A 140 -16.34 6.66 -6.81
CA ILE A 140 -16.50 7.95 -7.49
C ILE A 140 -16.94 7.79 -8.94
N TYR A 141 -16.37 6.79 -9.66
CA TYR A 141 -16.49 6.74 -11.12
C TYR A 141 -17.27 5.55 -11.68
N LYS A 142 -17.49 4.51 -10.88
CA LYS A 142 -18.21 3.35 -11.36
C LYS A 142 -19.71 3.52 -11.13
N ASP A 143 -20.52 2.85 -11.99
CA ASP A 143 -21.97 2.79 -11.77
C ASP A 143 -22.30 2.42 -10.32
N HIS A 144 -23.14 3.22 -9.66
CA HIS A 144 -23.52 3.02 -8.25
C HIS A 144 -24.50 1.85 -8.05
N LYS A 145 -24.41 0.81 -8.89
CA LYS A 145 -25.10 -0.44 -8.65
C LYS A 145 -24.64 -1.04 -7.33
N THR A 146 -25.56 -1.62 -6.59
CA THR A 146 -25.30 -2.19 -5.27
C THR A 146 -24.15 -3.20 -5.29
N SER A 147 -24.05 -4.03 -6.34
CA SER A 147 -22.95 -5.01 -6.50
C SER A 147 -21.57 -4.35 -6.60
N ASN A 148 -21.44 -3.27 -7.35
CA ASN A 148 -20.18 -2.54 -7.47
C ASN A 148 -19.78 -1.89 -6.14
N LEU A 149 -20.74 -1.26 -5.47
CA LEU A 149 -20.51 -0.66 -4.16
C LEU A 149 -20.11 -1.71 -3.12
N SER A 150 -20.73 -2.88 -3.11
CA SER A 150 -20.35 -3.98 -2.21
C SER A 150 -18.89 -4.39 -2.40
N ILE A 151 -18.39 -4.44 -3.65
CA ILE A 151 -16.96 -4.68 -3.91
C ILE A 151 -16.10 -3.57 -3.32
N GLY A 152 -16.47 -2.30 -3.47
CA GLY A 152 -15.76 -1.17 -2.89
C GLY A 152 -15.70 -1.25 -1.35
N PHE A 153 -16.79 -1.62 -0.71
CA PHE A 153 -16.85 -1.83 0.75
C PHE A 153 -15.99 -3.02 1.20
N PHE A 154 -16.05 -4.14 0.48
CA PHE A 154 -15.20 -5.30 0.74
C PHE A 154 -13.71 -4.96 0.62
N LEU A 155 -13.32 -4.27 -0.46
CA LEU A 155 -11.92 -3.80 -0.64
C LEU A 155 -11.50 -2.81 0.43
N SER A 156 -12.41 -1.97 0.94
CA SER A 156 -12.11 -1.08 2.08
C SER A 156 -11.80 -1.88 3.36
N GLY A 157 -12.48 -3.01 3.58
CA GLY A 157 -12.17 -3.94 4.66
C GLY A 157 -10.80 -4.61 4.49
N LEU A 158 -10.44 -5.01 3.28
CA LEU A 158 -9.09 -5.53 2.96
C LEU A 158 -8.01 -4.45 3.11
N LEU A 159 -8.32 -3.18 2.77
CA LEU A 159 -7.41 -2.05 2.95
C LEU A 159 -7.02 -1.88 4.42
N CYS A 160 -7.95 -2.08 5.35
CA CYS A 160 -7.66 -2.07 6.79
C CYS A 160 -6.58 -3.09 7.17
N GLY A 161 -6.61 -4.28 6.58
CA GLY A 161 -5.62 -5.32 6.81
C GLY A 161 -4.36 -5.22 5.93
N THR A 162 -4.34 -4.27 4.98
CA THR A 162 -3.15 -4.03 4.14
C THR A 162 -2.36 -2.83 4.64
N ARG A 163 -2.99 -1.66 4.74
CA ARG A 163 -2.34 -0.42 5.17
C ARG A 163 -3.39 0.59 5.67
N LEU A 164 -3.55 0.66 6.97
CA LEU A 164 -4.58 1.46 7.63
C LEU A 164 -4.45 2.98 7.33
N SER A 165 -3.23 3.45 7.14
CA SER A 165 -2.91 4.87 6.87
C SER A 165 -3.53 5.42 5.57
N TYR A 166 -4.02 4.58 4.67
CA TYR A 166 -4.73 5.00 3.46
C TYR A 166 -6.26 5.12 3.63
N LEU A 167 -6.83 4.73 4.78
CA LEU A 167 -8.26 4.90 5.03
C LEU A 167 -8.74 6.35 4.90
N PRO A 168 -8.03 7.37 5.40
CA PRO A 168 -8.45 8.76 5.23
C PRO A 168 -8.72 9.15 3.78
N LEU A 169 -7.97 8.60 2.82
CA LEU A 169 -8.14 8.86 1.39
C LEU A 169 -9.51 8.43 0.86
N VAL A 170 -10.07 7.37 1.40
CA VAL A 170 -11.34 6.77 0.94
C VAL A 170 -12.51 7.07 1.89
N LEU A 171 -12.27 7.70 3.04
CA LEU A 171 -13.24 7.85 4.11
C LEU A 171 -14.48 8.64 3.70
N ILE A 172 -14.30 9.77 3.00
CA ILE A 172 -15.42 10.63 2.60
C ILE A 172 -16.38 9.88 1.66
N PRO A 173 -15.93 9.33 0.51
CA PRO A 173 -16.82 8.57 -0.36
C PRO A 173 -17.37 7.30 0.30
N PHE A 174 -16.62 6.65 1.17
CA PHE A 174 -17.09 5.51 1.96
C PHE A 174 -18.32 5.89 2.80
N ILE A 175 -18.26 6.96 3.61
CA ILE A 175 -19.36 7.41 4.43
C ILE A 175 -20.54 7.84 3.57
N GLN A 176 -20.32 8.61 2.50
CA GLN A 176 -21.36 9.05 1.59
C GLN A 176 -22.17 7.91 1.00
N HIS A 177 -21.51 6.83 0.60
CA HIS A 177 -22.18 5.66 0.06
C HIS A 177 -22.78 4.74 1.13
N LEU A 178 -22.18 4.67 2.33
CA LEU A 178 -22.67 3.84 3.42
C LEU A 178 -24.07 4.26 3.86
N VAL A 179 -24.30 5.58 4.00
CA VAL A 179 -25.58 6.13 4.48
C VAL A 179 -26.69 6.15 3.42
N ARG A 180 -26.38 5.87 2.15
CA ARG A 180 -27.34 5.88 1.04
C ARG A 180 -27.78 4.47 0.66
N GLY A 181 -29.07 4.19 0.69
CA GLY A 181 -29.64 2.90 0.23
C GLY A 181 -29.37 1.73 1.18
N SER A 182 -29.04 0.55 0.65
CA SER A 182 -28.91 -0.71 1.41
C SER A 182 -27.70 -0.75 2.34
N PHE A 183 -27.82 -0.10 3.50
CA PHE A 183 -26.77 -0.03 4.54
C PHE A 183 -26.26 -1.43 4.93
N MET A 184 -27.17 -2.36 5.26
CA MET A 184 -26.79 -3.68 5.77
C MET A 184 -25.91 -4.48 4.81
N LEU A 185 -26.21 -4.45 3.50
CA LEU A 185 -25.41 -5.17 2.51
C LEU A 185 -24.01 -4.57 2.37
N LYS A 186 -23.89 -3.26 2.40
CA LYS A 186 -22.61 -2.56 2.30
C LYS A 186 -21.77 -2.77 3.53
N PHE A 187 -22.37 -2.60 4.70
CA PHE A 187 -21.70 -2.83 5.97
C PHE A 187 -21.28 -4.29 6.14
N SER A 188 -22.12 -5.25 5.78
CA SER A 188 -21.74 -6.68 5.80
C SER A 188 -20.58 -6.97 4.83
N SER A 189 -20.56 -6.33 3.65
CA SER A 189 -19.43 -6.48 2.72
C SER A 189 -18.13 -5.93 3.31
N PHE A 190 -18.16 -4.76 3.92
CA PHE A 190 -17.01 -4.20 4.63
C PHE A 190 -16.56 -5.11 5.77
N LEU A 191 -17.50 -5.54 6.60
CA LEU A 191 -17.21 -6.44 7.71
C LEU A 191 -16.61 -7.77 7.24
N THR A 192 -17.12 -8.34 6.14
CA THR A 192 -16.54 -9.55 5.53
C THR A 192 -15.09 -9.30 5.10
N GLY A 193 -14.81 -8.14 4.47
CA GLY A 193 -13.45 -7.74 4.12
C GLY A 193 -12.52 -7.58 5.33
N CYS A 194 -13.05 -7.17 6.48
CA CYS A 194 -12.29 -7.14 7.75
C CYS A 194 -12.11 -8.54 8.35
N LEU A 195 -13.17 -9.32 8.43
CA LEU A 195 -13.17 -10.62 9.13
C LEU A 195 -12.27 -11.65 8.45
N ILE A 196 -12.11 -11.57 7.12
CA ILE A 196 -11.29 -12.52 6.36
C ILE A 196 -9.82 -12.52 6.77
N TRP A 197 -9.32 -11.42 7.30
CA TRP A 197 -7.95 -11.33 7.82
C TRP A 197 -7.90 -11.25 9.36
N LEU A 198 -8.90 -10.65 10.00
CA LEU A 198 -8.91 -10.47 11.45
C LEU A 198 -9.11 -11.80 12.20
N ILE A 199 -10.00 -12.67 11.69
CA ILE A 199 -10.23 -13.99 12.33
C ILE A 199 -8.94 -14.84 12.32
N PRO A 200 -8.21 -15.00 11.20
CA PRO A 200 -6.94 -15.73 11.21
C PRO A 200 -5.90 -15.14 12.17
N ILE A 201 -5.78 -13.81 12.27
CA ILE A 201 -4.84 -13.20 13.22
C ILE A 201 -5.21 -13.54 14.66
N ILE A 202 -6.47 -13.36 15.04
CA ILE A 202 -6.92 -13.67 16.40
C ILE A 202 -6.71 -15.16 16.70
N ALA A 203 -6.87 -16.02 15.72
CA ALA A 203 -6.62 -17.46 15.89
C ALA A 203 -5.12 -17.81 16.05
N LEU A 204 -4.22 -17.04 15.38
CA LEU A 204 -2.77 -17.25 15.45
C LEU A 204 -2.14 -16.62 16.70
N GLU A 205 -2.43 -15.38 16.96
CA GLU A 205 -1.79 -14.58 18.03
C GLU A 205 -2.53 -14.67 19.39
N GLY A 206 -3.85 -14.88 19.35
CA GLY A 206 -4.70 -14.70 20.50
C GLY A 206 -5.21 -13.25 20.63
N PHE A 207 -6.46 -13.09 21.11
CA PHE A 207 -7.08 -11.76 21.22
C PHE A 207 -6.37 -10.87 22.24
N ASN A 208 -5.99 -11.42 23.40
CA ASN A 208 -5.33 -10.66 24.46
C ASN A 208 -3.94 -10.16 24.03
N GLU A 209 -3.15 -11.01 23.39
CA GLU A 209 -1.82 -10.67 22.88
C GLU A 209 -1.91 -9.57 21.81
N LEU A 210 -2.89 -9.66 20.92
CA LEU A 210 -3.13 -8.62 19.91
C LEU A 210 -3.49 -7.27 20.54
N VAL A 211 -4.32 -7.25 21.58
CA VAL A 211 -4.68 -6.02 22.31
C VAL A 211 -3.48 -5.47 23.08
N MET A 212 -2.67 -6.32 23.70
CA MET A 212 -1.45 -5.90 24.38
C MET A 212 -0.46 -5.29 23.41
N ALA A 213 -0.15 -5.97 22.29
CA ALA A 213 0.72 -5.45 21.23
C ALA A 213 0.21 -4.12 20.65
N ALA A 214 -1.11 -4.00 20.44
CA ALA A 214 -1.73 -2.75 19.98
C ALA A 214 -1.48 -1.59 20.97
N ASN A 215 -1.69 -1.81 22.25
CA ASN A 215 -1.49 -0.79 23.28
C ASN A 215 -0.02 -0.40 23.42
N GLU A 216 0.87 -1.37 23.58
CA GLU A 216 2.31 -1.11 23.79
C GLU A 216 2.94 -0.42 22.59
N GLN A 217 2.68 -0.90 21.39
CA GLN A 217 3.29 -0.34 20.18
C GLN A 217 2.69 1.01 19.81
N THR A 218 1.37 1.23 20.03
CA THR A 218 0.74 2.54 19.79
C THR A 218 1.23 3.57 20.82
N ILE A 219 1.22 3.25 22.11
CA ILE A 219 1.74 4.15 23.15
C ILE A 219 3.22 4.43 22.90
N GLY A 220 4.03 3.40 22.64
CA GLY A 220 5.45 3.55 22.34
C GLY A 220 5.70 4.47 21.15
N HIS A 221 4.90 4.36 20.09
CA HIS A 221 5.01 5.25 18.93
C HIS A 221 4.76 6.72 19.28
N PHE A 222 3.79 7.02 20.13
CA PHE A 222 3.45 8.41 20.46
C PHE A 222 4.29 8.99 21.61
N THR A 223 4.82 8.19 22.52
CA THR A 223 5.46 8.66 23.75
C THR A 223 6.96 8.38 23.83
N ASN A 224 7.43 7.26 23.30
CA ASN A 224 8.78 6.76 23.54
C ASN A 224 9.67 6.79 22.30
N PHE A 225 9.10 6.59 21.10
CA PHE A 225 9.89 6.60 19.86
C PHE A 225 10.01 8.02 19.31
N GLY A 226 11.19 8.40 18.82
CA GLY A 226 11.46 9.72 18.26
C GLY A 226 10.68 9.99 16.96
N GLY A 227 10.62 11.26 16.54
CA GLY A 227 10.03 11.68 15.27
C GLY A 227 8.52 11.98 15.29
N THR A 228 7.85 11.89 16.44
CA THR A 228 6.41 12.20 16.56
C THR A 228 6.16 13.67 16.90
N VAL A 229 4.88 14.09 16.83
CA VAL A 229 4.44 15.44 17.20
C VAL A 229 4.79 15.78 18.66
N VAL A 230 4.85 14.78 19.53
CA VAL A 230 5.14 14.95 20.96
C VAL A 230 6.64 14.96 21.24
N THR A 231 7.42 14.18 20.50
CA THR A 231 8.87 13.98 20.79
C THR A 231 9.81 14.91 20.03
N ASN A 232 9.36 15.55 18.95
CA ASN A 232 10.15 16.53 18.18
C ASN A 232 9.41 17.87 18.11
N ALA A 233 10.02 18.90 18.70
CA ALA A 233 9.34 20.14 18.99
C ALA A 233 9.37 21.20 17.88
N ASN A 234 10.32 21.18 16.93
CA ASN A 234 10.48 22.27 15.99
C ASN A 234 9.61 22.14 14.74
N MET A 235 8.56 22.98 14.65
CA MET A 235 7.61 22.97 13.51
C MET A 235 8.26 23.39 12.18
N VAL A 236 9.31 24.22 12.22
CA VAL A 236 10.02 24.64 11.00
C VAL A 236 10.81 23.46 10.42
N GLU A 237 11.55 22.73 11.26
CA GLU A 237 12.25 21.51 10.84
C GLU A 237 11.30 20.46 10.25
N ARG A 238 10.14 20.27 10.86
CA ARG A 238 9.12 19.36 10.32
C ARG A 238 8.61 19.77 8.96
N PHE A 239 8.37 21.06 8.76
CA PHE A 239 7.98 21.58 7.46
C PHE A 239 9.08 21.36 6.42
N LEU A 240 10.35 21.61 6.78
CA LEU A 240 11.49 21.36 5.90
C LEU A 240 11.63 19.87 5.56
N PHE A 241 11.49 18.96 6.53
CA PHE A 241 11.48 17.52 6.28
C PHE A 241 10.31 17.09 5.40
N LEU A 242 9.12 17.68 5.56
CA LEU A 242 8.00 17.40 4.65
C LEU A 242 8.32 17.84 3.22
N VAL A 243 8.90 19.04 3.05
CA VAL A 243 9.30 19.54 1.73
C VAL A 243 10.39 18.65 1.12
N GLU A 244 11.38 18.23 1.90
CA GLU A 244 12.41 17.30 1.47
C GLU A 244 11.81 15.96 1.03
N SER A 245 10.95 15.37 1.85
CA SER A 245 10.32 14.10 1.55
C SER A 245 9.45 14.14 0.27
N VAL A 246 8.71 15.22 0.07
CA VAL A 246 7.90 15.38 -1.14
C VAL A 246 8.75 15.67 -2.36
N TRP A 247 9.64 16.66 -2.25
CA TRP A 247 10.41 17.17 -3.39
C TRP A 247 11.59 16.27 -3.76
N ALA A 248 12.45 15.93 -2.78
CA ALA A 248 13.64 15.14 -3.05
C ALA A 248 13.37 13.64 -3.12
N ASP A 249 12.65 13.08 -2.12
CA ASP A 249 12.43 11.64 -2.05
C ASP A 249 11.28 11.19 -2.98
N GLY A 250 10.19 11.98 -3.03
CA GLY A 250 9.02 11.63 -3.81
C GLY A 250 9.11 11.97 -5.30
N MET A 251 9.76 13.10 -5.63
CA MET A 251 9.79 13.64 -7.00
C MET A 251 11.19 13.60 -7.63
N GLY A 252 12.23 13.19 -6.89
CA GLY A 252 13.62 13.16 -7.39
C GLY A 252 14.26 14.56 -7.54
N GLY A 253 13.72 15.56 -6.84
CA GLY A 253 14.23 16.94 -6.89
C GLY A 253 15.57 17.14 -6.17
N PHE A 254 16.29 18.18 -6.56
CA PHE A 254 17.56 18.53 -5.89
C PHE A 254 17.36 18.94 -4.43
N TRP A 255 18.24 18.45 -3.54
CA TRP A 255 18.32 18.83 -2.14
C TRP A 255 19.78 18.92 -1.69
N LEU A 256 20.11 19.88 -0.81
CA LEU A 256 21.49 20.21 -0.44
C LEU A 256 22.30 19.05 0.16
N SER A 257 21.64 18.09 0.82
CA SER A 257 22.29 16.92 1.42
C SER A 257 22.34 15.70 0.49
N ARG A 258 21.79 15.80 -0.73
CA ARG A 258 21.71 14.69 -1.69
C ARG A 258 22.83 14.74 -2.70
N SER A 259 23.35 13.57 -3.07
CA SER A 259 24.33 13.47 -4.16
C SER A 259 23.63 13.62 -5.52
N TRP A 260 24.40 14.05 -6.54
CA TRP A 260 23.90 14.16 -7.91
C TRP A 260 23.34 12.86 -8.48
N HIS A 261 23.78 11.70 -7.96
CA HIS A 261 23.30 10.39 -8.38
C HIS A 261 21.86 10.07 -7.91
N THR A 262 21.31 10.85 -7.00
CA THR A 262 19.92 10.71 -6.53
C THR A 262 18.94 11.66 -7.22
N ILE A 263 19.47 12.53 -8.12
CA ILE A 263 18.67 13.42 -8.94
C ILE A 263 18.42 12.69 -10.26
N ILE A 264 17.24 12.21 -10.48
CA ILE A 264 16.82 11.55 -11.70
C ILE A 264 15.89 12.46 -12.50
#